data_97b8c28c8e12fe23bff8181352a74b85
#
_entry.id   97b8c28c8e12fe23bff8181352a74b85
#
_cell.length_a   1.000
_cell.length_b   1.000
_cell.length_c   1.000
_cell.angle_alpha   90.00
_cell.angle_beta   90.00
_cell.angle_gamma   90.00
#
_symmetry.space_group_name_H-M   'P 1'
#
loop_
_entity.id
_entity.type
_entity.pdbx_description
1 polymer ?
#
loop_
_entity_poly.entity_id
_entity_poly.type
_entity_poly.pdbx_seq_one_letter_code
_entity_poly.pdbx_strand_id
1 'polypeptide(L)'
;MEHIKVEYLIDGREGIGKFKNYQVYQPTSEVLDGKYIIVACAFETYSAIRERLHEYKEFENYIYYEWLDKKMVFLHGNCHMDIVESFLKSSVTFQKEYAVYPTDRICTGKYVNEEILPEIDIWIHEDIQISNAFGYKVSDEYIKKYMSSTVFEIVMPHLYGLGAGFFPHAKQENKRNIGLLNGAYENGMFPLRDEVIEQCVLENKSINEICQYVNRDYIISEEYIKSNFEEYIHKIKIREKEWDIKISDFILQHYKEKKLFYDKGHPTNIILKKISEEILKILGIQEEIECKGQLDYHEVPIYPWIRKVLGMRWEEDSIRTDSNAIKGTENMDIAQYIREYIWWCYPDYKEKELEL
;
A
#
# COMPACT_ATOMS: atom_id res chain seq x y z
N MET A 1 23.78 25.99 11.35
CA MET A 1 22.46 26.20 12.01
C MET A 1 22.69 26.94 13.28
N GLU A 2 22.17 28.15 13.39
CA GLU A 2 22.09 28.83 14.70
C GLU A 2 21.20 27.98 15.60
N HIS A 3 21.58 27.82 16.85
CA HIS A 3 20.89 26.96 17.80
C HIS A 3 19.50 27.53 18.08
N ILE A 4 18.44 26.80 17.68
CA ILE A 4 17.09 27.13 18.11
C ILE A 4 17.00 26.96 19.61
N LYS A 5 16.65 28.05 20.30
CA LYS A 5 16.43 28.02 21.73
C LYS A 5 15.01 27.52 22.01
N VAL A 6 14.88 26.34 22.58
CA VAL A 6 13.60 25.81 23.04
C VAL A 6 13.29 26.42 24.42
N GLU A 7 12.20 27.14 24.53
CA GLU A 7 11.75 27.73 25.80
C GLU A 7 10.89 26.72 26.61
N TYR A 8 9.98 26.04 25.98
CA TYR A 8 9.09 25.05 26.60
C TYR A 8 8.53 24.07 25.55
N LEU A 9 7.87 23.04 26.02
CA LEU A 9 7.18 22.06 25.19
C LEU A 9 5.67 22.20 25.32
N ILE A 10 4.94 21.81 24.29
CA ILE A 10 3.47 21.77 24.27
C ILE A 10 3.04 20.34 23.98
N ASP A 11 2.14 19.79 24.79
CA ASP A 11 1.57 18.46 24.60
C ASP A 11 0.07 18.50 24.95
N GLY A 12 -0.75 17.92 24.07
CA GLY A 12 -2.21 17.86 24.26
C GLY A 12 -2.66 16.84 25.31
N ARG A 13 -1.78 16.00 25.82
CA ARG A 13 -2.11 14.98 26.83
C ARG A 13 -2.14 15.61 28.22
N GLU A 14 -3.15 15.25 29.00
CA GLU A 14 -3.28 15.69 30.39
C GLU A 14 -2.20 15.06 31.30
N GLY A 15 -1.75 15.80 32.31
CA GLY A 15 -0.89 15.28 33.39
C GLY A 15 0.61 15.27 33.09
N ILE A 16 1.06 15.74 31.90
CA ILE A 16 2.48 15.86 31.60
C ILE A 16 2.95 17.26 32.01
N GLY A 17 3.53 17.41 33.19
CA GLY A 17 4.04 18.72 33.66
C GLY A 17 5.49 18.98 33.31
N LYS A 18 6.31 17.97 33.05
CA LYS A 18 7.73 18.10 32.73
C LYS A 18 8.23 16.96 31.85
N PHE A 19 9.07 17.29 30.86
CA PHE A 19 9.83 16.32 30.08
C PHE A 19 11.30 16.74 30.04
N LYS A 20 12.18 15.91 30.58
CA LYS A 20 13.59 16.24 30.82
C LYS A 20 13.70 17.59 31.58
N ASN A 21 14.38 18.57 31.00
CA ASN A 21 14.60 19.89 31.61
C ASN A 21 13.57 20.93 31.16
N TYR A 22 12.59 20.56 30.34
CA TYR A 22 11.61 21.48 29.81
C TYR A 22 10.27 21.37 30.53
N GLN A 23 9.65 22.53 30.78
CA GLN A 23 8.26 22.57 31.20
C GLN A 23 7.37 22.20 30.04
N VAL A 24 6.34 21.39 30.28
CA VAL A 24 5.33 20.99 29.29
C VAL A 24 4.03 21.68 29.65
N TYR A 25 3.45 22.38 28.68
CA TYR A 25 2.19 23.08 28.82
C TYR A 25 1.11 22.44 27.95
N GLN A 26 -0.13 22.62 28.40
CA GLN A 26 -1.29 22.35 27.54
C GLN A 26 -1.40 23.44 26.46
N PRO A 27 -1.89 23.12 25.24
CA PRO A 27 -2.16 24.12 24.20
C PRO A 27 -3.36 24.98 24.60
N THR A 28 -3.11 26.10 25.28
CA THR A 28 -4.11 27.09 25.68
C THR A 28 -3.81 28.43 25.01
N SER A 29 -4.81 29.32 24.89
CA SER A 29 -4.64 30.64 24.31
C SER A 29 -3.59 31.49 25.06
N GLU A 30 -3.36 31.21 26.33
CA GLU A 30 -2.33 31.92 27.15
C GLU A 30 -0.91 31.46 26.79
N VAL A 31 -0.76 30.16 26.48
CA VAL A 31 0.54 29.59 26.07
C VAL A 31 0.82 29.87 24.60
N LEU A 32 -0.24 29.98 23.82
CA LEU A 32 -0.21 30.18 22.38
C LEU A 32 -0.49 31.67 22.05
N ASP A 33 0.26 32.59 22.70
CA ASP A 33 0.01 34.04 22.63
C ASP A 33 0.64 34.76 21.40
N GLY A 34 1.09 33.99 20.42
CA GLY A 34 1.68 34.53 19.20
C GLY A 34 3.09 35.07 19.29
N LYS A 35 3.73 35.05 20.51
CA LYS A 35 5.08 35.53 20.70
C LYS A 35 6.20 34.58 20.32
N TYR A 36 5.85 33.30 20.14
CA TYR A 36 6.80 32.22 19.87
C TYR A 36 6.51 31.55 18.53
N ILE A 37 7.56 31.08 17.90
CA ILE A 37 7.46 30.17 16.77
C ILE A 37 7.25 28.78 17.34
N ILE A 38 6.18 28.11 16.93
CA ILE A 38 5.92 26.72 17.30
C ILE A 38 6.55 25.81 16.27
N VAL A 39 7.39 24.92 16.76
CA VAL A 39 7.99 23.88 15.96
C VAL A 39 7.26 22.56 16.26
N ALA A 40 6.47 22.09 15.32
CA ALA A 40 5.82 20.79 15.44
C ALA A 40 6.82 19.69 15.11
N CYS A 41 7.18 18.89 16.11
CA CYS A 41 8.19 17.83 15.98
C CYS A 41 7.59 16.43 15.82
N ALA A 42 6.25 16.30 15.88
CA ALA A 42 5.56 15.02 15.79
C ALA A 42 4.89 14.87 14.42
N PHE A 43 5.51 14.13 13.57
CA PHE A 43 5.09 13.90 12.19
C PHE A 43 3.76 13.13 12.10
N GLU A 44 3.60 12.08 12.91
CA GLU A 44 2.42 11.19 12.89
C GLU A 44 1.14 11.86 13.42
N THR A 45 1.26 12.96 14.13
CA THR A 45 0.13 13.68 14.73
C THR A 45 -0.06 15.08 14.16
N TYR A 46 0.55 15.39 13.03
CA TYR A 46 0.54 16.73 12.44
C TYR A 46 -0.85 17.26 12.12
N SER A 47 -1.68 16.47 11.43
CA SER A 47 -3.04 16.88 11.11
C SER A 47 -3.82 17.23 12.37
N ALA A 48 -3.71 16.42 13.42
CA ALA A 48 -4.36 16.67 14.70
C ALA A 48 -3.76 17.91 15.45
N ILE A 49 -2.46 18.12 15.35
CA ILE A 49 -1.80 19.33 15.90
C ILE A 49 -2.26 20.55 15.11
N ARG A 50 -2.28 20.49 13.80
CA ARG A 50 -2.71 21.56 12.90
C ARG A 50 -4.17 21.94 13.12
N GLU A 51 -5.09 20.96 13.14
CA GLU A 51 -6.51 21.21 13.42
C GLU A 51 -6.69 21.93 14.76
N ARG A 52 -6.00 21.48 15.80
CA ARG A 52 -6.00 22.12 17.10
C ARG A 52 -5.42 23.53 17.10
N LEU A 53 -4.35 23.76 16.37
CA LEU A 53 -3.74 25.09 16.25
C LEU A 53 -4.63 26.06 15.48
N HIS A 54 -5.39 25.60 14.49
CA HIS A 54 -6.36 26.42 13.75
C HIS A 54 -7.56 26.88 14.61
N GLU A 55 -7.85 26.24 15.72
CA GLU A 55 -8.84 26.72 16.69
C GLU A 55 -8.40 28.03 17.38
N TYR A 56 -7.10 28.32 17.38
CA TYR A 56 -6.52 29.52 17.95
C TYR A 56 -6.17 30.50 16.82
N LYS A 57 -6.98 31.51 16.59
CA LYS A 57 -6.88 32.51 15.49
C LYS A 57 -5.53 33.24 15.38
N GLU A 58 -4.64 33.09 16.37
CA GLU A 58 -3.38 33.79 16.49
C GLU A 58 -2.19 32.98 15.95
N PHE A 59 -2.47 31.79 15.40
CA PHE A 59 -1.45 30.83 14.96
C PHE A 59 -1.24 30.79 13.45
N GLU A 60 -0.63 31.86 12.92
CA GLU A 60 -0.13 31.84 11.52
C GLU A 60 1.34 31.38 11.41
N ASN A 61 2.05 31.22 12.53
CA ASN A 61 3.51 31.01 12.53
C ASN A 61 3.93 29.70 13.20
N TYR A 62 3.63 28.55 12.62
CA TYR A 62 4.26 27.30 13.04
C TYR A 62 5.17 26.75 11.95
N ILE A 63 6.30 26.20 12.35
CA ILE A 63 7.31 25.66 11.45
C ILE A 63 7.49 24.18 11.76
N TYR A 64 7.51 23.37 10.73
CA TYR A 64 7.97 21.98 10.81
C TYR A 64 9.48 21.95 10.81
N TYR A 65 10.09 21.51 11.91
CA TYR A 65 11.54 21.45 12.05
C TYR A 65 12.19 20.56 10.98
N GLU A 66 11.55 19.44 10.63
CA GLU A 66 12.09 18.52 9.63
C GLU A 66 12.13 19.10 8.21
N TRP A 67 11.42 20.19 7.95
CA TRP A 67 11.29 20.79 6.61
C TRP A 67 12.16 22.02 6.39
N LEU A 68 12.69 22.60 7.46
CA LEU A 68 13.36 23.91 7.41
C LEU A 68 14.52 24.01 6.41
N ASP A 69 15.18 22.90 6.08
CA ASP A 69 16.30 22.87 5.14
C ASP A 69 16.20 21.71 4.13
N LYS A 70 15.03 21.07 4.01
CA LYS A 70 14.82 19.89 3.15
C LYS A 70 13.82 20.18 2.06
N LYS A 71 13.98 19.53 0.91
CA LYS A 71 12.96 19.53 -0.13
C LYS A 71 11.76 18.69 0.29
N MET A 72 10.56 19.25 0.11
CA MET A 72 9.33 18.59 0.49
C MET A 72 8.89 17.60 -0.60
N VAL A 73 8.72 16.35 -0.21
CA VAL A 73 8.28 15.27 -1.08
C VAL A 73 6.83 14.89 -0.75
N PHE A 74 5.97 14.91 -1.73
CA PHE A 74 4.62 14.40 -1.64
C PHE A 74 4.52 13.03 -2.31
N LEU A 75 4.20 12.00 -1.51
CA LEU A 75 3.97 10.64 -2.00
C LEU A 75 2.47 10.41 -2.18
N HIS A 76 2.01 10.31 -3.42
CA HIS A 76 0.60 10.20 -3.73
C HIS A 76 0.27 8.88 -4.40
N GLY A 77 -0.53 8.06 -3.74
CA GLY A 77 -0.90 6.73 -4.21
C GLY A 77 -1.61 5.89 -3.14
N ASN A 78 -1.75 4.60 -3.41
CA ASN A 78 -2.36 3.62 -2.52
C ASN A 78 -1.43 3.19 -1.37
N CYS A 79 -1.82 2.14 -0.64
CA CYS A 79 -1.06 1.56 0.49
C CYS A 79 0.39 1.18 0.14
N HIS A 80 0.69 0.91 -1.12
CA HIS A 80 2.06 0.66 -1.60
C HIS A 80 3.03 1.79 -1.25
N MET A 81 2.53 3.03 -1.20
CA MET A 81 3.34 4.20 -0.89
C MET A 81 3.90 4.17 0.54
N ASP A 82 3.28 3.45 1.49
CA ASP A 82 3.83 3.26 2.84
C ASP A 82 5.14 2.47 2.81
N ILE A 83 5.20 1.46 1.96
CA ILE A 83 6.39 0.63 1.80
C ILE A 83 7.45 1.37 0.98
N VAL A 84 7.05 2.08 -0.09
CA VAL A 84 7.96 2.95 -0.86
C VAL A 84 8.57 4.01 0.06
N GLU A 85 7.75 4.69 0.87
CA GLU A 85 8.22 5.66 1.86
C GLU A 85 9.23 5.04 2.83
N SER A 86 8.95 3.84 3.34
CA SER A 86 9.85 3.13 4.24
C SER A 86 11.19 2.81 3.58
N PHE A 87 11.20 2.39 2.32
CA PHE A 87 12.43 2.21 1.55
C PHE A 87 13.19 3.52 1.35
N LEU A 88 12.52 4.59 0.92
CA LEU A 88 13.16 5.90 0.71
C LEU A 88 13.75 6.43 2.02
N LYS A 89 13.02 6.32 3.11
CA LYS A 89 13.46 6.74 4.44
C LYS A 89 14.57 5.86 5.04
N SER A 90 14.89 4.71 4.45
CA SER A 90 16.07 3.92 4.86
C SER A 90 17.37 4.48 4.30
N SER A 91 17.32 5.31 3.24
CA SER A 91 18.48 6.03 2.70
C SER A 91 18.86 7.20 3.59
N VAL A 92 20.13 7.25 4.02
CA VAL A 92 20.67 8.33 4.85
C VAL A 92 20.67 9.65 4.10
N THR A 93 21.05 9.64 2.83
CA THR A 93 21.05 10.85 1.99
C THR A 93 19.63 11.36 1.78
N PHE A 94 18.67 10.48 1.51
CA PHE A 94 17.27 10.89 1.36
C PHE A 94 16.76 11.54 2.65
N GLN A 95 16.97 10.93 3.82
CA GLN A 95 16.57 11.52 5.11
C GLN A 95 17.20 12.88 5.37
N LYS A 96 18.43 13.10 4.89
CA LYS A 96 19.14 14.38 5.09
C LYS A 96 18.59 15.49 4.20
N GLU A 97 18.24 15.18 2.95
CA GLU A 97 17.93 16.19 1.93
C GLU A 97 16.43 16.38 1.69
N TYR A 98 15.61 15.40 2.08
CA TYR A 98 14.17 15.37 1.78
C TYR A 98 13.35 15.13 3.04
N ALA A 99 12.16 15.71 3.05
CA ALA A 99 11.12 15.43 4.05
C ALA A 99 9.82 15.00 3.32
N VAL A 100 9.27 13.86 3.71
CA VAL A 100 8.02 13.38 3.13
C VAL A 100 6.85 14.06 3.82
N TYR A 101 5.99 14.72 3.04
CA TYR A 101 4.75 15.30 3.56
C TYR A 101 3.80 14.19 4.03
N PRO A 102 3.34 14.25 5.29
CA PRO A 102 2.42 13.24 5.81
C PRO A 102 1.06 13.39 5.15
N THR A 103 0.63 12.37 4.46
CA THR A 103 -0.67 12.34 3.82
C THR A 103 -1.30 10.96 3.98
N ASP A 104 -2.61 10.92 4.03
CA ASP A 104 -3.36 9.68 3.97
C ASP A 104 -3.25 9.06 2.56
N ARG A 105 -3.28 7.76 2.48
CA ARG A 105 -3.30 7.03 1.20
C ARG A 105 -4.68 7.17 0.55
N ILE A 106 -4.72 7.20 -0.77
CA ILE A 106 -5.98 7.43 -1.52
C ILE A 106 -7.06 6.39 -1.19
N CYS A 107 -6.68 5.16 -0.85
CA CYS A 107 -7.60 4.11 -0.44
C CYS A 107 -8.34 4.39 0.88
N THR A 108 -7.90 5.36 1.68
CA THR A 108 -8.60 5.78 2.91
C THR A 108 -9.80 6.68 2.64
N GLY A 109 -9.98 7.16 1.40
CA GLY A 109 -11.02 8.12 1.02
C GLY A 109 -10.79 9.54 1.53
N LYS A 110 -9.64 9.82 2.14
CA LYS A 110 -9.27 11.16 2.57
C LYS A 110 -8.55 11.90 1.44
N TYR A 111 -8.76 13.20 1.38
CA TYR A 111 -8.17 14.07 0.36
C TYR A 111 -6.99 14.84 0.95
N VAL A 112 -6.00 15.11 0.10
CA VAL A 112 -4.89 15.98 0.47
C VAL A 112 -5.40 17.41 0.68
N ASN A 113 -4.76 18.13 1.60
CA ASN A 113 -5.02 19.55 1.77
C ASN A 113 -4.42 20.32 0.57
N GLU A 114 -5.27 20.98 -0.21
CA GLU A 114 -4.91 21.71 -1.41
C GLU A 114 -3.94 22.87 -1.12
N GLU A 115 -4.01 23.46 0.08
CA GLU A 115 -3.17 24.60 0.48
C GLU A 115 -1.68 24.27 0.57
N ILE A 116 -1.33 22.99 0.80
CA ILE A 116 0.08 22.59 0.89
C ILE A 116 0.70 22.26 -0.48
N LEU A 117 -0.12 21.94 -1.47
CA LEU A 117 0.38 21.48 -2.77
C LEU A 117 1.31 22.47 -3.48
N PRO A 118 1.12 23.81 -3.38
CA PRO A 118 2.07 24.77 -3.92
C PRO A 118 3.47 24.73 -3.28
N GLU A 119 3.59 24.21 -2.05
CA GLU A 119 4.84 24.14 -1.28
C GLU A 119 5.62 22.84 -1.51
N ILE A 120 5.10 21.94 -2.33
CA ILE A 120 5.73 20.66 -2.66
C ILE A 120 6.82 20.87 -3.71
N ASP A 121 8.04 20.42 -3.40
CA ASP A 121 9.18 20.46 -4.33
C ASP A 121 9.19 19.26 -5.26
N ILE A 122 8.82 18.08 -4.75
CA ILE A 122 8.84 16.82 -5.48
C ILE A 122 7.53 16.08 -5.29
N TRP A 123 6.89 15.73 -6.38
CA TRP A 123 5.66 14.94 -6.40
C TRP A 123 5.94 13.55 -7.00
N ILE A 124 5.94 12.53 -6.16
CA ILE A 124 6.10 11.13 -6.55
C ILE A 124 4.74 10.47 -6.47
N HIS A 125 4.22 9.96 -7.56
CA HIS A 125 2.86 9.44 -7.58
C HIS A 125 2.69 8.22 -8.48
N GLU A 126 1.68 7.41 -8.13
CA GLU A 126 1.13 6.41 -9.04
C GLU A 126 0.36 7.13 -10.17
N ASP A 127 0.31 6.54 -11.37
CA ASP A 127 -0.52 7.02 -12.50
C ASP A 127 -2.01 6.86 -12.19
N ILE A 128 -2.62 7.86 -11.55
CA ILE A 128 -4.01 7.83 -11.06
C ILE A 128 -4.93 8.57 -12.00
N GLN A 129 -5.68 7.82 -12.78
CA GLN A 129 -6.61 8.34 -13.77
C GLN A 129 -7.87 8.96 -13.13
N ILE A 130 -8.55 9.86 -13.85
CA ILE A 130 -9.82 10.48 -13.44
C ILE A 130 -10.89 9.43 -13.12
N SER A 131 -10.89 8.32 -13.85
CA SER A 131 -11.85 7.21 -13.70
C SER A 131 -11.56 6.28 -12.53
N ASN A 132 -10.63 6.64 -11.62
CA ASN A 132 -10.32 5.84 -10.45
C ASN A 132 -11.53 5.68 -9.52
N ALA A 133 -11.50 4.62 -8.69
CA ALA A 133 -12.60 4.28 -7.79
C ALA A 133 -12.79 5.26 -6.62
N PHE A 134 -11.77 6.09 -6.30
CA PHE A 134 -11.74 6.96 -5.12
C PHE A 134 -12.18 8.41 -5.43
N GLY A 135 -12.50 8.70 -6.69
CA GLY A 135 -13.07 9.96 -7.13
C GLY A 135 -12.05 10.95 -7.71
N TYR A 136 -12.59 12.01 -8.29
CA TYR A 136 -11.81 12.99 -9.06
C TYR A 136 -10.73 13.71 -8.26
N LYS A 137 -10.98 13.99 -6.97
CA LYS A 137 -10.07 14.78 -6.13
C LYS A 137 -8.74 14.09 -5.81
N VAL A 138 -8.63 12.79 -6.05
CA VAL A 138 -7.36 12.05 -5.91
C VAL A 138 -6.69 11.78 -7.26
N SER A 139 -7.29 12.20 -8.38
CA SER A 139 -6.66 12.03 -9.69
C SER A 139 -5.47 12.98 -9.89
N ASP A 140 -4.51 12.53 -10.70
CA ASP A 140 -3.34 13.35 -11.03
C ASP A 140 -3.74 14.67 -11.68
N GLU A 141 -4.78 14.65 -12.54
CA GLU A 141 -5.31 15.87 -13.16
C GLU A 141 -5.80 16.89 -12.12
N TYR A 142 -6.46 16.42 -11.05
CA TYR A 142 -6.93 17.32 -10.00
C TYR A 142 -5.77 17.87 -9.17
N ILE A 143 -4.88 17.02 -8.69
CA ILE A 143 -3.74 17.40 -7.87
C ILE A 143 -2.84 18.40 -8.60
N LYS A 144 -2.56 18.15 -9.87
CA LYS A 144 -1.71 19.00 -10.73
C LYS A 144 -2.19 20.44 -10.84
N LYS A 145 -3.50 20.71 -10.66
CA LYS A 145 -4.07 22.09 -10.67
C LYS A 145 -3.55 22.97 -9.54
N TYR A 146 -3.18 22.35 -8.42
CA TYR A 146 -2.74 23.06 -7.22
C TYR A 146 -1.23 23.01 -7.02
N MET A 147 -0.52 22.15 -7.75
CA MET A 147 0.93 22.06 -7.69
C MET A 147 1.60 23.32 -8.24
N SER A 148 2.77 23.66 -7.71
CA SER A 148 3.64 24.66 -8.31
C SER A 148 4.02 24.26 -9.73
N SER A 149 4.17 25.25 -10.64
CA SER A 149 4.70 25.01 -11.98
C SER A 149 6.16 24.54 -11.99
N THR A 150 6.84 24.62 -10.86
CA THR A 150 8.25 24.22 -10.68
C THR A 150 8.40 22.89 -9.96
N VAL A 151 7.30 22.21 -9.60
CA VAL A 151 7.34 20.91 -8.94
C VAL A 151 8.08 19.89 -9.82
N PHE A 152 8.96 19.10 -9.21
CA PHE A 152 9.61 17.99 -9.89
C PHE A 152 8.73 16.75 -9.79
N GLU A 153 8.12 16.36 -10.89
CA GLU A 153 7.19 15.23 -10.98
C GLU A 153 7.94 13.93 -11.27
N ILE A 154 7.61 12.86 -10.56
CA ILE A 154 8.08 11.48 -10.82
C ILE A 154 6.86 10.57 -10.88
N VAL A 155 6.57 10.05 -12.06
CA VAL A 155 5.45 9.15 -12.31
C VAL A 155 5.90 7.70 -12.18
N MET A 156 5.32 6.97 -11.26
CA MET A 156 5.56 5.55 -11.06
C MET A 156 4.38 4.68 -11.53
N PRO A 157 4.58 3.36 -11.72
CA PRO A 157 3.51 2.47 -12.10
C PRO A 157 2.33 2.53 -11.12
N HIS A 158 1.11 2.54 -11.66
CA HIS A 158 -0.07 2.24 -10.85
C HIS A 158 -0.04 0.77 -10.47
N LEU A 159 0.21 0.47 -9.20
CA LEU A 159 0.53 -0.87 -8.74
C LEU A 159 -0.71 -1.77 -8.60
N TYR A 160 -1.88 -1.18 -8.39
CA TYR A 160 -3.13 -1.93 -8.33
C TYR A 160 -3.44 -2.59 -9.69
N GLY A 161 -3.55 -3.91 -9.67
CA GLY A 161 -3.73 -4.70 -10.89
C GLY A 161 -2.44 -5.07 -11.64
N LEU A 162 -1.28 -4.59 -11.16
CA LEU A 162 0.02 -4.92 -11.77
C LEU A 162 0.36 -6.42 -11.71
N GLY A 163 -0.22 -7.19 -10.78
CA GLY A 163 -0.07 -8.65 -10.67
C GLY A 163 -1.06 -9.47 -11.47
N ALA A 164 -2.04 -8.86 -12.15
CA ALA A 164 -3.21 -9.55 -12.69
C ALA A 164 -2.89 -10.72 -13.65
N GLY A 165 -1.79 -10.65 -14.39
CA GLY A 165 -1.37 -11.71 -15.31
C GLY A 165 -0.98 -13.03 -14.64
N PHE A 166 -0.63 -12.99 -13.35
CA PHE A 166 -0.23 -14.16 -12.57
C PHE A 166 -1.40 -14.91 -11.92
N PHE A 167 -2.57 -14.26 -11.82
CA PHE A 167 -3.74 -14.77 -11.11
C PHE A 167 -4.96 -14.84 -12.03
N PRO A 168 -4.93 -15.64 -13.12
CA PRO A 168 -6.03 -15.72 -14.08
C PRO A 168 -7.34 -16.26 -13.46
N HIS A 169 -7.25 -17.03 -12.36
CA HIS A 169 -8.38 -17.58 -11.61
C HIS A 169 -8.98 -16.60 -10.60
N ALA A 170 -8.21 -15.63 -10.14
CA ALA A 170 -8.70 -14.64 -9.19
C ALA A 170 -9.48 -13.55 -9.94
N LYS A 171 -10.67 -13.22 -9.48
CA LYS A 171 -11.53 -12.19 -10.06
C LYS A 171 -11.74 -11.03 -9.09
N GLN A 172 -12.59 -10.11 -9.49
CA GLN A 172 -12.90 -8.91 -8.73
C GLN A 172 -13.35 -9.23 -7.31
N GLU A 173 -13.44 -8.16 -6.53
CA GLU A 173 -13.84 -8.10 -5.14
C GLU A 173 -14.87 -9.16 -4.72
N ASN A 174 -14.56 -9.89 -3.68
CA ASN A 174 -15.43 -10.92 -3.14
C ASN A 174 -16.48 -10.30 -2.21
N LYS A 175 -17.60 -9.91 -2.75
CA LYS A 175 -18.71 -9.30 -1.98
C LYS A 175 -19.27 -10.20 -0.87
N ARG A 176 -18.99 -11.52 -0.89
CA ARG A 176 -19.43 -12.45 0.15
C ARG A 176 -18.65 -12.32 1.46
N ASN A 177 -17.47 -11.70 1.40
CA ASN A 177 -16.70 -11.35 2.61
C ASN A 177 -17.25 -10.14 3.36
N ILE A 178 -18.05 -9.30 2.70
CA ILE A 178 -18.58 -8.08 3.28
C ILE A 178 -19.67 -8.45 4.29
N GLY A 179 -19.45 -8.17 5.56
CA GLY A 179 -20.44 -8.30 6.61
C GLY A 179 -20.35 -9.53 7.50
N LEU A 180 -19.46 -10.49 7.24
CA LEU A 180 -19.26 -11.64 8.14
C LEU A 180 -18.53 -11.28 9.44
N LEU A 181 -17.83 -10.15 9.46
CA LEU A 181 -17.15 -9.60 10.64
C LEU A 181 -17.62 -8.18 10.94
N ASN A 182 -18.80 -7.98 11.44
CA ASN A 182 -19.30 -6.77 12.11
C ASN A 182 -18.35 -5.54 12.07
N GLY A 183 -17.92 -5.10 10.89
CA GLY A 183 -17.10 -3.91 10.69
C GLY A 183 -15.59 -4.04 10.98
N ALA A 184 -15.07 -5.21 11.32
CA ALA A 184 -13.63 -5.35 11.61
C ALA A 184 -12.77 -5.40 10.33
N TYR A 185 -13.34 -5.83 9.19
CA TYR A 185 -12.66 -5.88 7.90
C TYR A 185 -13.63 -5.48 6.79
N GLU A 186 -13.43 -4.29 6.21
CA GLU A 186 -14.27 -3.82 5.10
C GLU A 186 -14.22 -4.76 3.88
N ASN A 187 -13.07 -5.41 3.64
CA ASN A 187 -12.85 -6.30 2.50
C ASN A 187 -12.83 -7.81 2.87
N GLY A 188 -13.01 -8.15 4.16
CA GLY A 188 -12.96 -9.53 4.63
C GLY A 188 -11.59 -10.20 4.45
N MET A 189 -11.54 -11.48 4.82
CA MET A 189 -10.30 -12.27 4.81
C MET A 189 -9.87 -12.72 3.40
N PHE A 190 -10.81 -12.82 2.46
CA PHE A 190 -10.57 -13.23 1.07
C PHE A 190 -11.14 -12.17 0.12
N PRO A 191 -10.41 -11.07 -0.14
CA PRO A 191 -10.93 -9.93 -0.89
C PRO A 191 -11.17 -10.25 -2.38
N LEU A 192 -10.47 -11.23 -2.93
CA LEU A 192 -10.64 -11.67 -4.31
C LEU A 192 -11.44 -12.97 -4.37
N ARG A 193 -12.26 -13.09 -5.41
CA ARG A 193 -13.00 -14.33 -5.72
C ARG A 193 -12.07 -15.31 -6.40
N ASP A 194 -12.11 -16.56 -5.97
CA ASP A 194 -11.44 -17.68 -6.65
C ASP A 194 -12.44 -18.46 -7.49
N GLU A 195 -12.44 -18.23 -8.82
CA GLU A 195 -13.41 -18.86 -9.73
C GLU A 195 -13.30 -20.38 -9.76
N VAL A 196 -12.11 -20.92 -9.54
CA VAL A 196 -11.91 -22.38 -9.54
C VAL A 196 -12.57 -23.03 -8.33
N ILE A 197 -12.37 -22.45 -7.14
CA ILE A 197 -13.02 -22.94 -5.92
C ILE A 197 -14.53 -22.74 -6.03
N GLU A 198 -14.98 -21.56 -6.44
CA GLU A 198 -16.42 -21.26 -6.57
C GLU A 198 -17.13 -22.21 -7.53
N GLN A 199 -16.53 -22.52 -8.67
CA GLN A 199 -17.10 -23.49 -9.61
C GLN A 199 -17.25 -24.87 -8.96
N CYS A 200 -16.24 -25.33 -8.23
CA CYS A 200 -16.30 -26.60 -7.53
C CYS A 200 -17.39 -26.63 -6.44
N VAL A 201 -17.57 -25.52 -5.71
CA VAL A 201 -18.66 -25.40 -4.72
C VAL A 201 -20.03 -25.46 -5.39
N LEU A 202 -20.21 -24.81 -6.55
CA LEU A 202 -21.45 -24.88 -7.32
C LEU A 202 -21.75 -26.31 -7.82
N GLU A 203 -20.73 -27.10 -8.10
CA GLU A 203 -20.83 -28.51 -8.48
C GLU A 203 -21.02 -29.44 -7.27
N ASN A 204 -21.17 -28.91 -6.06
CA ASN A 204 -21.32 -29.65 -4.80
C ASN A 204 -20.20 -30.66 -4.51
N LYS A 205 -18.95 -30.34 -4.90
CA LYS A 205 -17.78 -31.16 -4.56
C LYS A 205 -17.42 -30.98 -3.08
N SER A 206 -17.08 -32.06 -2.38
CA SER A 206 -16.50 -31.97 -1.04
C SER A 206 -15.18 -31.19 -1.04
N ILE A 207 -14.75 -30.63 0.10
CA ILE A 207 -13.48 -29.92 0.24
C ILE A 207 -12.30 -30.78 -0.22
N ASN A 208 -12.31 -32.07 0.11
CA ASN A 208 -11.28 -33.01 -0.32
C ASN A 208 -11.24 -33.17 -1.84
N GLU A 209 -12.39 -33.26 -2.50
CA GLU A 209 -12.47 -33.30 -3.96
C GLU A 209 -12.01 -32.01 -4.59
N ILE A 210 -12.31 -30.85 -3.97
CA ILE A 210 -11.84 -29.53 -4.43
C ILE A 210 -10.31 -29.46 -4.32
N CYS A 211 -9.72 -29.86 -3.19
CA CYS A 211 -8.29 -29.91 -3.02
C CYS A 211 -7.60 -30.82 -4.06
N GLN A 212 -8.19 -31.99 -4.33
CA GLN A 212 -7.70 -32.88 -5.37
C GLN A 212 -7.85 -32.28 -6.78
N TYR A 213 -8.99 -31.62 -7.04
CA TYR A 213 -9.27 -30.99 -8.34
C TYR A 213 -8.29 -29.87 -8.63
N VAL A 214 -8.08 -28.95 -7.67
CA VAL A 214 -7.18 -27.80 -7.82
C VAL A 214 -5.72 -28.22 -8.06
N ASN A 215 -5.31 -29.40 -7.58
CA ASN A 215 -3.97 -29.93 -7.82
C ASN A 215 -3.85 -30.70 -9.16
N ARG A 216 -4.92 -30.83 -9.93
CA ARG A 216 -4.85 -31.44 -11.27
C ARG A 216 -4.23 -30.48 -12.28
N ASP A 217 -3.64 -31.04 -13.32
CA ASP A 217 -3.12 -30.27 -14.45
C ASP A 217 -4.28 -29.64 -15.26
N TYR A 218 -4.14 -28.39 -15.65
CA TYR A 218 -4.93 -27.74 -16.71
C TYR A 218 -6.42 -27.49 -16.42
N ILE A 219 -6.75 -26.96 -15.25
CA ILE A 219 -8.12 -26.50 -14.95
C ILE A 219 -8.51 -25.32 -15.86
N ILE A 220 -7.58 -24.40 -16.07
CA ILE A 220 -7.66 -23.34 -17.09
C ILE A 220 -6.71 -23.73 -18.22
N SER A 221 -7.11 -23.53 -19.47
CA SER A 221 -6.28 -23.92 -20.60
C SER A 221 -4.91 -23.24 -20.59
N GLU A 222 -3.88 -23.99 -20.98
CA GLU A 222 -2.52 -23.47 -21.08
C GLU A 222 -2.43 -22.25 -22.01
N GLU A 223 -3.17 -22.29 -23.13
CA GLU A 223 -3.25 -21.20 -24.09
C GLU A 223 -3.82 -19.93 -23.46
N TYR A 224 -4.90 -20.04 -22.65
CA TYR A 224 -5.49 -18.90 -21.97
C TYR A 224 -4.54 -18.29 -20.94
N ILE A 225 -3.83 -19.13 -20.15
CA ILE A 225 -2.88 -18.63 -19.16
C ILE A 225 -1.76 -17.84 -19.84
N LYS A 226 -1.19 -18.37 -20.92
CA LYS A 226 -0.12 -17.71 -21.69
C LYS A 226 -0.61 -16.41 -22.33
N SER A 227 -1.73 -16.46 -23.04
CA SER A 227 -2.26 -15.26 -23.71
C SER A 227 -2.66 -14.17 -22.71
N ASN A 228 -3.25 -14.54 -21.56
CA ASN A 228 -3.58 -13.59 -20.50
C ASN A 228 -2.32 -12.93 -19.92
N PHE A 229 -1.25 -13.70 -19.70
CA PHE A 229 0.01 -13.16 -19.21
C PHE A 229 0.70 -12.25 -20.25
N GLU A 230 0.73 -12.66 -21.51
CA GLU A 230 1.30 -11.87 -22.60
C GLU A 230 0.55 -10.55 -22.83
N GLU A 231 -0.79 -10.60 -22.85
CA GLU A 231 -1.63 -9.42 -22.96
C GLU A 231 -1.41 -8.47 -21.79
N TYR A 232 -1.30 -9.01 -20.60
CA TYR A 232 -1.03 -8.24 -19.40
C TYR A 232 0.32 -7.51 -19.48
N ILE A 233 1.41 -8.20 -19.81
CA ILE A 233 2.74 -7.58 -19.99
C ILE A 233 2.71 -6.52 -21.09
N HIS A 234 1.98 -6.79 -22.19
CA HIS A 234 1.81 -5.82 -23.27
C HIS A 234 1.13 -4.53 -22.80
N LYS A 235 0.08 -4.64 -21.98
CA LYS A 235 -0.62 -3.49 -21.37
C LYS A 235 0.32 -2.66 -20.48
N ILE A 236 1.14 -3.31 -19.66
CA ILE A 236 2.13 -2.62 -18.84
C ILE A 236 3.11 -1.83 -19.75
N LYS A 237 3.68 -2.48 -20.77
CA LYS A 237 4.64 -1.84 -21.69
C LYS A 237 4.05 -0.64 -22.44
N ILE A 238 2.75 -0.64 -22.72
CA ILE A 238 2.08 0.52 -23.31
C ILE A 238 2.04 1.67 -22.30
N ARG A 239 1.64 1.40 -21.05
CA ARG A 239 1.52 2.42 -20.00
C ARG A 239 2.89 2.97 -19.56
N GLU A 240 3.92 2.14 -19.59
CA GLU A 240 5.29 2.57 -19.25
C GLU A 240 5.84 3.71 -20.14
N LYS A 241 5.18 4.05 -21.21
CA LYS A 241 5.55 5.22 -22.04
C LYS A 241 5.29 6.53 -21.32
N GLU A 242 4.32 6.53 -20.41
CA GLU A 242 3.92 7.69 -19.62
C GLU A 242 4.57 7.71 -18.22
N TRP A 243 5.31 6.64 -17.84
CA TRP A 243 5.94 6.53 -16.53
C TRP A 243 7.44 6.80 -16.60
N ASP A 244 7.98 7.47 -15.60
CA ASP A 244 9.43 7.63 -15.43
C ASP A 244 10.09 6.32 -15.00
N ILE A 245 9.37 5.50 -14.21
CA ILE A 245 9.83 4.22 -13.69
C ILE A 245 9.22 3.08 -14.49
N LYS A 246 10.08 2.26 -15.10
CA LYS A 246 9.68 1.11 -15.92
C LYS A 246 9.96 -0.18 -15.17
N ILE A 247 8.99 -1.09 -15.17
CA ILE A 247 9.03 -2.31 -14.35
C ILE A 247 8.80 -3.60 -15.14
N SER A 248 8.27 -3.53 -16.39
CA SER A 248 7.92 -4.73 -17.17
C SER A 248 9.09 -5.65 -17.43
N ASP A 249 10.25 -5.11 -17.80
CA ASP A 249 11.43 -5.90 -18.07
C ASP A 249 11.99 -6.54 -16.78
N PHE A 250 11.90 -5.85 -15.64
CA PHE A 250 12.26 -6.41 -14.35
C PHE A 250 11.33 -7.57 -13.97
N ILE A 251 10.01 -7.42 -14.20
CA ILE A 251 9.04 -8.51 -13.99
C ILE A 251 9.43 -9.72 -14.84
N LEU A 252 9.66 -9.52 -16.14
CA LEU A 252 10.00 -10.58 -17.08
C LEU A 252 11.32 -11.31 -16.73
N GLN A 253 12.28 -10.60 -16.18
CA GLN A 253 13.56 -11.19 -15.75
C GLN A 253 13.44 -12.03 -14.49
N HIS A 254 12.52 -11.71 -13.58
CA HIS A 254 12.53 -12.27 -12.23
C HIS A 254 11.34 -13.18 -11.89
N TYR A 255 10.19 -13.07 -12.57
CA TYR A 255 8.97 -13.81 -12.18
C TYR A 255 9.13 -15.34 -12.15
N LYS A 256 10.06 -15.88 -12.93
CA LYS A 256 10.32 -17.34 -12.95
C LYS A 256 11.06 -17.83 -11.71
N GLU A 257 11.85 -16.96 -11.08
CA GLU A 257 12.74 -17.34 -9.97
C GLU A 257 12.23 -16.83 -8.62
N LYS A 258 11.32 -15.84 -8.62
CA LYS A 258 10.87 -15.16 -7.40
C LYS A 258 9.39 -14.88 -7.45
N LYS A 259 8.72 -14.99 -6.30
CA LYS A 259 7.36 -14.50 -6.10
C LYS A 259 7.40 -12.97 -6.13
N LEU A 260 6.76 -12.37 -7.12
CA LEU A 260 6.76 -10.91 -7.32
C LEU A 260 5.49 -10.24 -6.81
N PHE A 261 4.40 -11.00 -6.65
CA PHE A 261 3.11 -10.50 -6.23
C PHE A 261 2.47 -11.43 -5.21
N TYR A 262 1.80 -10.86 -4.22
CA TYR A 262 0.97 -11.57 -3.25
C TYR A 262 -0.43 -11.85 -3.81
N ASP A 263 -0.97 -10.89 -4.56
CA ASP A 263 -2.21 -10.96 -5.30
C ASP A 263 -2.17 -10.02 -6.51
N LYS A 264 -3.32 -9.76 -7.13
CA LYS A 264 -3.42 -8.87 -8.30
C LYS A 264 -2.97 -7.44 -8.06
N GLY A 265 -3.16 -6.94 -6.83
CA GLY A 265 -2.94 -5.55 -6.46
C GLY A 265 -1.73 -5.32 -5.58
N HIS A 266 -1.19 -6.35 -4.94
CA HIS A 266 -0.14 -6.23 -3.95
C HIS A 266 1.17 -6.85 -4.42
N PRO A 267 2.13 -6.04 -4.88
CA PRO A 267 3.48 -6.49 -5.18
C PRO A 267 4.27 -6.82 -3.91
N THR A 268 5.23 -7.74 -4.03
CA THR A 268 6.19 -8.01 -2.96
C THR A 268 7.22 -6.89 -2.84
N ASN A 269 7.97 -6.91 -1.74
CA ASN A 269 9.07 -5.96 -1.53
C ASN A 269 10.14 -5.99 -2.63
N ILE A 270 10.22 -7.07 -3.41
CA ILE A 270 11.13 -7.15 -4.56
C ILE A 270 10.79 -6.08 -5.60
N ILE A 271 9.52 -5.92 -5.93
CA ILE A 271 9.04 -4.89 -6.86
C ILE A 271 9.13 -3.50 -6.23
N LEU A 272 8.67 -3.35 -4.99
CA LEU A 272 8.65 -2.04 -4.31
C LEU A 272 10.06 -1.51 -4.04
N LYS A 273 11.00 -2.40 -3.71
CA LYS A 273 12.44 -2.05 -3.61
C LYS A 273 12.96 -1.53 -4.94
N LYS A 274 12.70 -2.26 -6.03
CA LYS A 274 13.13 -1.86 -7.38
C LYS A 274 12.60 -0.48 -7.76
N ILE A 275 11.32 -0.21 -7.49
CA ILE A 275 10.70 1.10 -7.74
C ILE A 275 11.41 2.18 -6.90
N SER A 276 11.62 1.92 -5.61
CA SER A 276 12.27 2.88 -4.71
C SER A 276 13.73 3.15 -5.10
N GLU A 277 14.46 2.15 -5.57
CA GLU A 277 15.81 2.32 -6.11
C GLU A 277 15.83 3.21 -7.36
N GLU A 278 14.85 3.06 -8.26
CA GLU A 278 14.75 3.94 -9.45
C GLU A 278 14.35 5.38 -9.06
N ILE A 279 13.47 5.56 -8.06
CA ILE A 279 13.16 6.89 -7.50
C ILE A 279 14.45 7.55 -6.98
N LEU A 280 15.19 6.84 -6.11
CA LEU A 280 16.44 7.37 -5.56
C LEU A 280 17.45 7.71 -6.66
N LYS A 281 17.56 6.87 -7.67
CA LYS A 281 18.45 7.11 -8.82
C LYS A 281 18.04 8.36 -9.61
N ILE A 282 16.75 8.60 -9.83
CA ILE A 282 16.25 9.84 -10.44
C ILE A 282 16.62 11.06 -9.59
N LEU A 283 16.57 10.93 -8.26
CA LEU A 283 17.00 11.96 -7.31
C LEU A 283 18.54 12.08 -7.18
N GLY A 284 19.31 11.26 -7.90
CA GLY A 284 20.79 11.27 -7.86
C GLY A 284 21.41 10.52 -6.68
N ILE A 285 20.61 9.70 -5.97
CA ILE A 285 21.04 8.94 -4.78
C ILE A 285 21.33 7.50 -5.17
N GLN A 286 22.49 6.98 -4.75
CA GLN A 286 22.91 5.59 -4.96
C GLN A 286 23.29 4.98 -3.60
N GLU A 287 22.32 4.43 -2.91
CA GLU A 287 22.48 3.79 -1.60
C GLU A 287 21.73 2.46 -1.58
N GLU A 288 22.20 1.50 -0.79
CA GLU A 288 21.42 0.31 -0.47
C GLU A 288 20.27 0.70 0.45
N ILE A 289 19.08 0.18 0.15
CA ILE A 289 17.87 0.47 0.91
C ILE A 289 17.22 -0.81 1.39
N GLU A 290 16.60 -0.75 2.56
CA GLU A 290 15.90 -1.86 3.20
C GLU A 290 14.56 -1.38 3.76
N CYS A 291 13.59 -2.28 3.83
CA CYS A 291 12.30 -2.04 4.45
C CYS A 291 11.93 -3.23 5.35
N LYS A 292 11.39 -2.94 6.53
CA LYS A 292 10.90 -3.96 7.47
C LYS A 292 9.42 -4.29 7.27
N GLY A 293 8.66 -3.40 6.63
CA GLY A 293 7.25 -3.59 6.31
C GLY A 293 7.06 -4.42 5.04
N GLN A 294 5.88 -4.98 4.88
CA GLN A 294 5.45 -5.68 3.65
C GLN A 294 3.92 -5.63 3.54
N LEU A 295 3.41 -5.88 2.33
CA LEU A 295 1.97 -5.82 2.01
C LEU A 295 1.34 -7.22 1.91
N ASP A 296 1.74 -8.13 2.77
CA ASP A 296 1.34 -9.54 2.76
C ASP A 296 0.08 -9.85 3.59
N TYR A 297 -0.80 -8.88 3.74
CA TYR A 297 -2.06 -9.06 4.50
C TYR A 297 -2.98 -10.10 3.86
N HIS A 298 -2.95 -10.20 2.54
CA HIS A 298 -3.77 -11.14 1.77
C HIS A 298 -2.94 -11.70 0.63
N GLU A 299 -2.80 -13.02 0.60
CA GLU A 299 -2.17 -13.71 -0.50
C GLU A 299 -3.20 -14.58 -1.23
N VAL A 300 -3.07 -14.63 -2.54
CA VAL A 300 -3.79 -15.55 -3.41
C VAL A 300 -2.80 -16.57 -3.93
N PRO A 301 -3.06 -17.88 -3.85
CA PRO A 301 -2.13 -18.89 -4.34
C PRO A 301 -1.99 -18.81 -5.87
N ILE A 302 -0.76 -18.94 -6.35
CA ILE A 302 -0.52 -19.23 -7.76
C ILE A 302 -0.47 -20.74 -7.91
N TYR A 303 -1.56 -21.34 -8.36
CA TYR A 303 -1.70 -22.80 -8.41
C TYR A 303 -0.59 -23.49 -9.20
N PRO A 304 -0.24 -24.75 -8.85
CA PRO A 304 0.89 -25.47 -9.47
C PRO A 304 0.83 -25.52 -10.99
N TRP A 305 -0.36 -25.68 -11.58
CA TRP A 305 -0.56 -25.71 -13.03
C TRP A 305 -0.34 -24.35 -13.70
N ILE A 306 -0.64 -23.21 -13.02
CA ILE A 306 -0.31 -21.86 -13.52
C ILE A 306 1.22 -21.68 -13.50
N ARG A 307 1.86 -22.03 -12.40
CA ARG A 307 3.33 -21.95 -12.27
C ARG A 307 4.04 -22.78 -13.33
N LYS A 308 3.56 -24.01 -13.57
CA LYS A 308 4.09 -24.90 -14.61
C LYS A 308 3.98 -24.28 -16.00
N VAL A 309 2.81 -23.73 -16.36
CA VAL A 309 2.57 -23.11 -17.68
C VAL A 309 3.45 -21.87 -17.88
N LEU A 310 3.59 -21.02 -16.86
CA LEU A 310 4.41 -19.81 -16.90
C LEU A 310 5.89 -20.08 -16.68
N GLY A 311 6.28 -21.34 -16.39
CA GLY A 311 7.67 -21.75 -16.19
C GLY A 311 8.30 -21.19 -14.91
N MET A 312 7.49 -20.99 -13.87
CA MET A 312 7.97 -20.55 -12.55
C MET A 312 8.66 -21.71 -11.83
N ARG A 313 9.81 -21.43 -11.20
CA ARG A 313 10.69 -22.42 -10.55
C ARG A 313 10.69 -22.33 -9.03
N TRP A 314 10.08 -21.27 -8.47
CA TRP A 314 9.88 -21.14 -7.03
C TRP A 314 8.62 -21.90 -6.59
N GLU A 315 8.61 -22.34 -5.35
CA GLU A 315 7.47 -23.02 -4.74
C GLU A 315 6.68 -22.06 -3.85
N GLU A 316 5.39 -22.31 -3.72
CA GLU A 316 4.53 -21.57 -2.80
C GLU A 316 4.58 -22.27 -1.43
N ASP A 317 5.50 -21.82 -0.58
CA ASP A 317 5.76 -22.45 0.70
C ASP A 317 4.70 -22.09 1.75
N SER A 318 4.12 -20.93 1.65
CA SER A 318 3.05 -20.48 2.55
C SER A 318 2.19 -19.41 1.90
N ILE A 319 0.91 -19.43 2.25
CA ILE A 319 -0.09 -18.44 1.86
C ILE A 319 -0.56 -17.76 3.14
N ARG A 320 -0.58 -16.43 3.15
CA ARG A 320 -1.02 -15.64 4.30
C ARG A 320 -2.39 -15.04 4.04
N THR A 321 -3.19 -15.00 5.10
CA THR A 321 -4.32 -14.09 5.18
C THR A 321 -4.19 -13.27 6.45
N ASP A 322 -5.01 -12.23 6.61
CA ASP A 322 -4.96 -11.40 7.80
C ASP A 322 -5.17 -12.25 9.08
N SER A 323 -4.07 -12.50 9.79
CA SER A 323 -4.02 -13.32 11.00
C SER A 323 -4.92 -12.83 12.14
N ASN A 324 -5.37 -11.57 12.07
CA ASN A 324 -6.29 -11.04 13.08
C ASN A 324 -7.72 -11.55 12.88
N ALA A 325 -8.08 -12.08 11.72
CA ALA A 325 -9.39 -12.61 11.43
C ALA A 325 -9.58 -14.03 11.96
N ILE A 326 -8.61 -14.92 11.67
CA ILE A 326 -8.65 -16.33 12.12
C ILE A 326 -7.25 -16.71 12.57
N LYS A 327 -7.15 -17.17 13.82
CA LYS A 327 -5.89 -17.66 14.37
C LYS A 327 -5.42 -18.91 13.63
N GLY A 328 -4.18 -18.92 13.21
CA GLY A 328 -3.54 -20.06 12.52
C GLY A 328 -3.55 -19.97 11.00
N THR A 329 -3.94 -18.80 10.43
CA THR A 329 -3.91 -18.58 8.97
C THR A 329 -2.71 -17.79 8.50
N GLU A 330 -1.70 -17.63 9.34
CA GLU A 330 -0.47 -16.90 9.05
C GLU A 330 0.44 -17.62 8.05
N ASN A 331 0.29 -18.95 7.93
CA ASN A 331 1.09 -19.78 7.02
C ASN A 331 0.27 -21.00 6.59
N MET A 332 -0.57 -20.83 5.58
CA MET A 332 -1.41 -21.91 5.05
C MET A 332 -0.75 -22.59 3.86
N ASP A 333 -0.93 -23.89 3.73
CA ASP A 333 -0.79 -24.57 2.45
C ASP A 333 -2.03 -24.35 1.57
N ILE A 334 -1.96 -24.78 0.31
CA ILE A 334 -3.08 -24.63 -0.65
C ILE A 334 -4.36 -25.34 -0.16
N ALA A 335 -4.25 -26.49 0.50
CA ALA A 335 -5.40 -27.23 0.98
C ALA A 335 -6.07 -26.50 2.16
N GLN A 336 -5.29 -25.93 3.06
CA GLN A 336 -5.80 -25.10 4.14
C GLN A 336 -6.41 -23.81 3.61
N TYR A 337 -5.77 -23.14 2.64
CA TYR A 337 -6.33 -21.96 1.99
C TYR A 337 -7.72 -22.24 1.38
N ILE A 338 -7.86 -23.35 0.63
CA ILE A 338 -9.14 -23.76 0.04
C ILE A 338 -10.21 -23.97 1.12
N ARG A 339 -9.85 -24.65 2.20
CA ARG A 339 -10.77 -24.93 3.32
C ARG A 339 -11.24 -23.64 3.98
N GLU A 340 -10.31 -22.74 4.34
CA GLU A 340 -10.62 -21.48 4.98
C GLU A 340 -11.43 -20.56 4.06
N TYR A 341 -11.10 -20.52 2.75
CA TYR A 341 -11.87 -19.78 1.75
C TYR A 341 -13.32 -20.26 1.67
N ILE A 342 -13.55 -21.58 1.61
CA ILE A 342 -14.90 -22.16 1.55
C ILE A 342 -15.64 -21.87 2.85
N TRP A 343 -15.04 -22.10 3.99
CA TRP A 343 -15.66 -21.87 5.28
C TRP A 343 -16.02 -20.41 5.54
N TRP A 344 -15.23 -19.51 5.00
CA TRP A 344 -15.49 -18.07 5.10
C TRP A 344 -16.57 -17.60 4.14
N CYS A 345 -16.47 -17.99 2.85
CA CYS A 345 -17.36 -17.51 1.83
C CYS A 345 -18.68 -18.29 1.72
N TYR A 346 -18.72 -19.52 2.25
CA TYR A 346 -19.85 -20.47 2.17
C TYR A 346 -20.08 -21.15 3.53
N PRO A 347 -20.55 -20.43 4.54
CA PRO A 347 -20.71 -20.98 5.90
C PRO A 347 -21.61 -22.22 5.97
N ASP A 348 -22.68 -22.29 5.14
CA ASP A 348 -23.55 -23.46 5.04
C ASP A 348 -22.83 -24.73 4.57
N TYR A 349 -21.71 -24.57 3.87
CA TYR A 349 -20.88 -25.68 3.41
C TYR A 349 -20.10 -26.32 4.55
N LYS A 350 -19.68 -25.51 5.52
CA LYS A 350 -18.99 -25.95 6.73
C LYS A 350 -19.90 -26.85 7.59
N GLU A 351 -21.17 -26.49 7.73
CA GLU A 351 -22.13 -27.27 8.51
C GLU A 351 -22.33 -28.66 7.93
N LYS A 352 -22.42 -28.78 6.60
CA LYS A 352 -22.57 -30.08 5.91
C LYS A 352 -21.36 -31.02 6.08
N GLU A 353 -20.14 -30.49 6.17
CA GLU A 353 -18.94 -31.33 6.39
C GLU A 353 -18.74 -31.77 7.84
N LEU A 354 -19.28 -31.03 8.80
CA LEU A 354 -19.20 -31.39 10.22
C LEU A 354 -20.24 -32.44 10.61
N GLU A 355 -21.24 -32.69 9.75
CA GLU A 355 -22.28 -33.73 9.91
C GLU A 355 -21.87 -35.09 9.30
N LEU A 356 -20.76 -35.18 8.58
CA LEU A 356 -20.20 -36.40 7.96
C LEU A 356 -18.98 -36.89 8.76
#